data_f1afa4875dfc4911406b075ed62dea9e
#
_entry.id   f1afa4875dfc4911406b075ed62dea9e
#
_cell.length_a   1.000
_cell.length_b   1.000
_cell.length_c   1.000
_cell.angle_alpha   90.00
_cell.angle_beta   90.00
_cell.angle_gamma   90.00
#
_symmetry.space_group_name_H-M   'P 1'
#
loop_
_entity.id
_entity.type
_entity.pdbx_description
1 polymer ?
#
loop_
_entity_poly.entity_id
_entity_poly.type
_entity_poly.pdbx_seq_one_letter_code
_entity_poly.pdbx_strand_id
1 'polypeptide(L)'
;QFDTFDCGGDLMIVELISTGSELLLGDTVNTNVSWLAQELNKLGYTIAHQSVVGDNPKRMAEVFQLASTRADIVISTGGLGPTQGDITRNVLADSIGRPIVFNQEAMNELERFFKSVNRTIPDASRREAQLPEGAKVLYNPVGVAPGVVVEDGNTTYILLPGPPGEMKGMFQE
;
A
#
# COMPACT_ATOMS: atom_id res chain seq x y z
N GLN A 1 -20.12 -20.05 -20.24
CA GLN A 1 -19.46 -19.57 -21.47
C GLN A 1 -19.09 -18.12 -21.18
N PHE A 2 -17.84 -17.90 -20.74
CA PHE A 2 -17.34 -16.55 -20.52
C PHE A 2 -16.67 -16.11 -21.80
N ASP A 3 -17.28 -15.15 -22.49
CA ASP A 3 -16.67 -14.51 -23.64
C ASP A 3 -15.47 -13.70 -23.18
N THR A 4 -14.30 -14.10 -23.65
CA THR A 4 -13.06 -13.34 -23.50
C THR A 4 -13.21 -12.07 -24.34
N PHE A 5 -13.33 -10.92 -23.67
CA PHE A 5 -13.11 -9.63 -24.30
C PHE A 5 -11.63 -9.51 -24.63
N ASP A 6 -11.28 -9.82 -25.86
CA ASP A 6 -9.97 -9.50 -26.42
C ASP A 6 -9.95 -8.00 -26.75
N CYS A 7 -9.58 -7.19 -25.77
CA CYS A 7 -9.21 -5.80 -25.97
C CYS A 7 -7.70 -5.80 -26.24
N GLY A 8 -7.30 -5.75 -27.51
CA GLY A 8 -5.92 -5.74 -27.98
C GLY A 8 -5.11 -4.50 -27.60
N GLY A 9 -4.91 -4.30 -26.31
CA GLY A 9 -3.95 -3.44 -25.65
C GLY A 9 -3.38 -4.24 -24.49
N ASP A 10 -2.09 -4.12 -24.19
CA ASP A 10 -1.46 -4.78 -23.05
C ASP A 10 -2.23 -4.41 -21.77
N LEU A 11 -3.04 -5.36 -21.29
CA LEU A 11 -3.82 -5.19 -20.06
C LEU A 11 -2.84 -5.11 -18.90
N MET A 12 -2.79 -3.98 -18.20
CA MET A 12 -1.96 -3.82 -17.02
C MET A 12 -2.37 -4.84 -15.95
N ILE A 13 -1.42 -5.66 -15.56
CA ILE A 13 -1.60 -6.72 -14.56
C ILE A 13 -1.40 -6.15 -13.17
N VAL A 14 -2.37 -6.38 -12.31
CA VAL A 14 -2.33 -5.91 -10.91
C VAL A 14 -2.23 -7.10 -9.96
N GLU A 15 -1.34 -7.02 -8.98
CA GLU A 15 -1.34 -7.86 -7.79
C GLU A 15 -1.75 -7.07 -6.56
N LEU A 16 -2.67 -7.64 -5.76
CA LEU A 16 -3.09 -7.09 -4.48
C LEU A 16 -2.42 -7.85 -3.34
N ILE A 17 -1.79 -7.12 -2.41
CA ILE A 17 -1.12 -7.69 -1.24
C ILE A 17 -1.78 -7.14 0.02
N SER A 18 -2.23 -8.03 0.91
CA SER A 18 -2.71 -7.65 2.24
C SER A 18 -1.66 -8.01 3.28
N THR A 19 -1.31 -7.04 4.10
CA THR A 19 -0.35 -7.22 5.20
C THR A 19 -1.07 -7.16 6.55
N GLY A 20 -0.78 -8.12 7.41
CA GLY A 20 -1.34 -8.21 8.75
C GLY A 20 -1.47 -9.66 9.20
N SER A 21 -0.93 -9.96 10.36
CA SER A 21 -0.97 -11.32 10.93
C SER A 21 -2.39 -11.74 11.31
N GLU A 22 -3.27 -10.80 11.66
CA GLU A 22 -4.70 -11.03 11.99
C GLU A 22 -5.49 -11.58 10.79
N LEU A 23 -5.07 -11.23 9.56
CA LEU A 23 -5.69 -11.75 8.34
C LEU A 23 -5.38 -13.23 8.14
N LEU A 24 -4.13 -13.63 8.43
CA LEU A 24 -3.70 -15.04 8.34
C LEU A 24 -4.34 -15.91 9.41
N LEU A 25 -4.55 -15.36 10.60
CA LEU A 25 -5.18 -16.08 11.72
C LEU A 25 -6.70 -16.20 11.55
N GLY A 26 -7.29 -15.44 10.62
CA GLY A 26 -8.73 -15.42 10.41
C GLY A 26 -9.50 -14.57 11.43
N ASP A 27 -8.79 -13.78 12.24
CA ASP A 27 -9.40 -12.87 13.22
C ASP A 27 -10.12 -11.70 12.54
N THR A 28 -9.70 -11.38 11.31
CA THR A 28 -10.28 -10.29 10.51
C THR A 28 -10.55 -10.78 9.08
N VAL A 29 -11.73 -10.44 8.56
CA VAL A 29 -12.07 -10.70 7.16
C VAL A 29 -11.40 -9.68 6.25
N ASN A 30 -10.70 -10.13 5.23
CA ASN A 30 -10.02 -9.28 4.27
C ASN A 30 -10.99 -8.58 3.31
N THR A 31 -11.65 -7.54 3.76
CA THR A 31 -12.61 -6.77 2.97
C THR A 31 -11.95 -5.76 2.03
N ASN A 32 -10.73 -5.32 2.34
CA ASN A 32 -10.00 -4.34 1.52
C ASN A 32 -9.72 -4.87 0.11
N VAL A 33 -9.17 -6.07 0.02
CA VAL A 33 -8.84 -6.68 -1.27
C VAL A 33 -10.08 -6.93 -2.12
N SER A 34 -11.17 -7.38 -1.49
CA SER A 34 -12.44 -7.58 -2.20
C SER A 34 -12.95 -6.27 -2.81
N TRP A 35 -12.89 -5.18 -2.06
CA TRP A 35 -13.33 -3.87 -2.52
C TRP A 35 -12.39 -3.31 -3.60
N LEU A 36 -11.07 -3.35 -3.38
CA LEU A 36 -10.07 -2.89 -4.36
C LEU A 36 -10.21 -3.64 -5.69
N ALA A 37 -10.38 -4.96 -5.65
CA ALA A 37 -10.56 -5.76 -6.86
C ALA A 37 -11.80 -5.33 -7.66
N GLN A 38 -12.91 -5.03 -6.98
CA GLN A 38 -14.12 -4.55 -7.64
C GLN A 38 -13.92 -3.17 -8.30
N GLU A 39 -13.27 -2.23 -7.60
CA GLU A 39 -13.04 -0.88 -8.13
C GLU A 39 -12.04 -0.90 -9.30
N LEU A 40 -10.93 -1.63 -9.17
CA LEU A 40 -9.94 -1.77 -10.23
C LEU A 40 -10.52 -2.45 -11.47
N ASN A 41 -11.36 -3.46 -11.29
CA ASN A 41 -12.04 -4.12 -12.41
C ASN A 41 -12.99 -3.16 -13.16
N LYS A 42 -13.71 -2.28 -12.45
CA LYS A 42 -14.53 -1.23 -13.07
C LYS A 42 -13.68 -0.25 -13.90
N LEU A 43 -12.43 -0.04 -13.52
CA LEU A 43 -11.46 0.79 -14.23
C LEU A 43 -10.75 0.05 -15.39
N GLY A 44 -11.04 -1.24 -15.59
CA GLY A 44 -10.47 -2.04 -16.67
C GLY A 44 -9.14 -2.70 -16.36
N TYR A 45 -8.67 -2.69 -15.10
CA TYR A 45 -7.45 -3.40 -14.70
C TYR A 45 -7.69 -4.89 -14.50
N THR A 46 -6.69 -5.71 -14.84
CA THR A 46 -6.73 -7.16 -14.61
C THR A 46 -6.05 -7.50 -13.29
N ILE A 47 -6.82 -7.96 -12.30
CA ILE A 47 -6.28 -8.48 -11.04
C ILE A 47 -5.93 -9.95 -11.26
N ALA A 48 -4.64 -10.24 -11.43
CA ALA A 48 -4.17 -11.60 -11.68
C ALA A 48 -3.86 -12.37 -10.39
N HIS A 49 -3.42 -11.67 -9.34
CA HIS A 49 -2.99 -12.30 -8.10
C HIS A 49 -3.46 -11.53 -6.87
N GLN A 50 -3.72 -12.28 -5.80
CA GLN A 50 -3.97 -11.76 -4.47
C GLN A 50 -3.14 -12.55 -3.45
N SER A 51 -2.36 -11.84 -2.64
CA SER A 51 -1.49 -12.43 -1.62
C SER A 51 -1.82 -11.87 -0.24
N VAL A 52 -1.74 -12.72 0.78
CA VAL A 52 -1.84 -12.31 2.19
C VAL A 52 -0.56 -12.69 2.90
N VAL A 53 0.03 -11.77 3.62
CA VAL A 53 1.28 -11.99 4.36
C VAL A 53 1.20 -11.36 5.75
N GLY A 54 1.69 -12.07 6.76
CA GLY A 54 1.81 -11.54 8.12
C GLY A 54 3.00 -10.60 8.30
N ASP A 55 3.12 -10.02 9.50
CA ASP A 55 4.11 -9.02 9.86
C ASP A 55 5.51 -9.64 10.07
N ASN A 56 5.99 -10.34 9.06
CA ASN A 56 7.30 -10.95 9.01
C ASN A 56 8.12 -10.36 7.85
N PRO A 57 9.22 -9.65 8.11
CA PRO A 57 9.98 -8.93 7.08
C PRO A 57 10.44 -9.83 5.92
N LYS A 58 10.94 -11.01 6.23
CA LYS A 58 11.47 -11.93 5.21
C LYS A 58 10.37 -12.43 4.27
N ARG A 59 9.25 -12.89 4.85
CA ARG A 59 8.12 -13.39 4.05
C ARG A 59 7.47 -12.27 3.23
N MET A 60 7.36 -11.08 3.81
CA MET A 60 6.82 -9.91 3.12
C MET A 60 7.73 -9.50 1.94
N ALA A 61 9.06 -9.52 2.12
CA ALA A 61 10.01 -9.27 1.04
C ALA A 61 9.88 -10.30 -0.09
N GLU A 62 9.76 -11.59 0.24
CA GLU A 62 9.53 -12.66 -0.74
C GLU A 62 8.25 -12.41 -1.57
N VAL A 63 7.18 -11.94 -0.94
CA VAL A 63 5.92 -11.61 -1.62
C VAL A 63 6.10 -10.41 -2.56
N PHE A 64 6.74 -9.32 -2.12
CA PHE A 64 7.03 -8.17 -2.99
C PHE A 64 7.92 -8.52 -4.17
N GLN A 65 8.98 -9.29 -3.93
CA GLN A 65 9.88 -9.77 -4.99
C GLN A 65 9.16 -10.65 -6.01
N LEU A 66 8.29 -11.56 -5.55
CA LEU A 66 7.50 -12.38 -6.46
C LEU A 66 6.52 -11.53 -7.27
N ALA A 67 5.83 -10.60 -6.63
CA ALA A 67 4.87 -9.72 -7.29
C ALA A 67 5.52 -8.89 -8.41
N SER A 68 6.73 -8.36 -8.19
CA SER A 68 7.46 -7.59 -9.21
C SER A 68 7.83 -8.37 -10.48
N THR A 69 7.84 -9.70 -10.41
CA THR A 69 8.14 -10.53 -11.58
C THR A 69 6.93 -10.82 -12.47
N ARG A 70 5.71 -10.44 -12.01
CA ARG A 70 4.47 -10.89 -12.66
C ARG A 70 3.34 -9.86 -12.67
N ALA A 71 3.58 -8.65 -12.16
CA ALA A 71 2.59 -7.58 -12.14
C ALA A 71 3.22 -6.24 -12.52
N ASP A 72 2.49 -5.42 -13.27
CA ASP A 72 2.86 -4.05 -13.61
C ASP A 72 2.57 -3.11 -12.45
N ILE A 73 1.52 -3.41 -11.68
CA ILE A 73 1.11 -2.64 -10.52
C ILE A 73 0.95 -3.59 -9.32
N VAL A 74 1.60 -3.26 -8.22
CA VAL A 74 1.47 -3.95 -6.94
C VAL A 74 0.83 -3.01 -5.93
N ILE A 75 -0.37 -3.32 -5.48
CA ILE A 75 -1.07 -2.53 -4.46
C ILE A 75 -1.08 -3.30 -3.16
N SER A 76 -0.46 -2.75 -2.11
CA SER A 76 -0.54 -3.33 -0.78
C SER A 76 -1.44 -2.52 0.14
N THR A 77 -2.10 -3.19 1.08
CA THR A 77 -2.90 -2.56 2.14
C THR A 77 -2.51 -3.12 3.50
N GLY A 78 -2.24 -2.20 4.43
CA GLY A 78 -1.80 -2.50 5.79
C GLY A 78 -0.34 -2.17 6.08
N GLY A 79 0.02 -2.15 7.37
CA GLY A 79 1.40 -1.97 7.84
C GLY A 79 2.02 -0.60 7.59
N LEU A 80 1.21 0.47 7.50
CA LEU A 80 1.67 1.85 7.30
C LEU A 80 1.60 2.73 8.55
N GLY A 81 1.11 2.23 9.66
CA GLY A 81 0.99 2.98 10.90
C GLY A 81 2.32 3.24 11.61
N PRO A 82 2.24 3.79 12.84
CA PRO A 82 3.42 4.17 13.62
C PRO A 82 4.00 3.06 14.49
N THR A 83 3.39 1.89 14.55
CA THR A 83 3.81 0.81 15.45
C THR A 83 5.02 0.04 14.92
N GLN A 84 5.61 -0.82 15.77
CA GLN A 84 6.72 -1.67 15.34
C GLN A 84 6.30 -2.78 14.36
N GLY A 85 5.03 -3.13 14.34
CA GLY A 85 4.46 -4.08 13.39
C GLY A 85 4.20 -3.48 12.00
N ASP A 86 4.19 -2.16 11.91
CA ASP A 86 3.99 -1.43 10.65
C ASP A 86 5.31 -1.36 9.86
N ILE A 87 5.62 -2.43 9.15
CA ILE A 87 6.90 -2.64 8.47
C ILE A 87 6.84 -2.55 6.95
N THR A 88 5.66 -2.38 6.36
CA THR A 88 5.44 -2.50 4.91
C THR A 88 6.33 -1.56 4.10
N ARG A 89 6.46 -0.27 4.50
CA ARG A 89 7.34 0.71 3.82
C ARG A 89 8.80 0.29 3.82
N ASN A 90 9.29 -0.15 4.99
CA ASN A 90 10.68 -0.52 5.17
C ASN A 90 11.01 -1.77 4.35
N VAL A 91 10.14 -2.78 4.42
CA VAL A 91 10.32 -4.03 3.68
C VAL A 91 10.27 -3.79 2.17
N LEU A 92 9.35 -2.96 1.68
CA LEU A 92 9.35 -2.59 0.27
C LEU A 92 10.65 -1.89 -0.12
N ALA A 93 11.07 -0.86 0.64
CA ALA A 93 12.32 -0.13 0.38
C ALA A 93 13.53 -1.06 0.28
N ASP A 94 13.68 -1.96 1.25
CA ASP A 94 14.76 -2.95 1.25
C ASP A 94 14.67 -3.89 0.04
N SER A 95 13.46 -4.31 -0.35
CA SER A 95 13.22 -5.24 -1.45
C SER A 95 13.59 -4.65 -2.82
N ILE A 96 13.47 -3.34 -2.97
CA ILE A 96 13.81 -2.60 -4.20
C ILE A 96 15.15 -1.86 -4.10
N GLY A 97 15.91 -2.07 -3.02
CA GLY A 97 17.24 -1.50 -2.83
C GLY A 97 17.26 0.02 -2.65
N ARG A 98 16.20 0.62 -2.13
CA ARG A 98 16.12 2.07 -1.86
C ARG A 98 16.24 2.37 -0.38
N PRO A 99 17.01 3.39 0.02
CA PRO A 99 17.05 3.81 1.41
C PRO A 99 15.72 4.42 1.84
N ILE A 100 15.41 4.29 3.13
CA ILE A 100 14.34 5.06 3.76
C ILE A 100 14.90 6.45 4.09
N VAL A 101 14.21 7.48 3.63
CA VAL A 101 14.59 8.89 3.81
C VAL A 101 13.44 9.69 4.41
N PHE A 102 13.78 10.80 5.09
CA PHE A 102 12.77 11.74 5.56
C PHE A 102 12.12 12.45 4.36
N ASN A 103 10.78 12.45 4.36
CA ASN A 103 9.98 13.09 3.31
C ASN A 103 9.19 14.28 3.89
N GLN A 104 9.49 15.48 3.40
CA GLN A 104 8.87 16.70 3.91
C GLN A 104 7.38 16.80 3.57
N GLU A 105 6.95 16.29 2.42
CA GLU A 105 5.54 16.29 2.03
C GLU A 105 4.73 15.40 2.96
N ALA A 106 5.21 14.18 3.26
CA ALA A 106 4.59 13.30 4.23
C ALA A 106 4.53 13.94 5.63
N MET A 107 5.58 14.65 6.04
CA MET A 107 5.57 15.36 7.31
C MET A 107 4.53 16.48 7.34
N ASN A 108 4.39 17.23 6.24
CA ASN A 108 3.37 18.28 6.13
C ASN A 108 1.94 17.70 6.23
N GLU A 109 1.70 16.50 5.68
CA GLU A 109 0.42 15.80 5.82
C GLU A 109 0.13 15.43 7.29
N LEU A 110 1.13 14.88 7.99
CA LEU A 110 1.01 14.60 9.42
C LEU A 110 0.68 15.88 10.21
N GLU A 111 1.40 16.96 9.96
CA GLU A 111 1.17 18.25 10.61
C GLU A 111 -0.25 18.76 10.35
N ARG A 112 -0.72 18.67 9.12
CA ARG A 112 -2.07 19.07 8.74
C ARG A 112 -3.12 18.28 9.50
N PHE A 113 -2.97 16.95 9.54
CA PHE A 113 -3.91 16.08 10.25
C PHE A 113 -3.92 16.39 11.76
N PHE A 114 -2.78 16.38 12.43
CA PHE A 114 -2.72 16.61 13.88
C PHE A 114 -3.19 18.00 14.27
N LYS A 115 -2.94 19.02 13.43
CA LYS A 115 -3.47 20.37 13.62
C LYS A 115 -5.00 20.39 13.50
N SER A 116 -5.58 19.65 12.55
CA SER A 116 -7.05 19.60 12.36
C SER A 116 -7.78 19.00 13.55
N VAL A 117 -7.14 18.07 14.27
CA VAL A 117 -7.70 17.44 15.48
C VAL A 117 -7.21 18.11 16.79
N ASN A 118 -6.52 19.24 16.67
CA ASN A 118 -5.97 20.01 17.78
C ASN A 118 -5.08 19.17 18.73
N ARG A 119 -4.17 18.41 18.15
CA ARG A 119 -3.21 17.55 18.87
C ARG A 119 -1.79 17.79 18.38
N THR A 120 -0.82 17.50 19.24
CA THR A 120 0.61 17.44 18.87
C THR A 120 0.93 16.12 18.22
N ILE A 121 1.88 16.12 17.28
CA ILE A 121 2.33 14.89 16.62
C ILE A 121 3.10 14.03 17.64
N PRO A 122 2.65 12.79 17.92
CA PRO A 122 3.42 11.85 18.73
C PRO A 122 4.76 11.51 18.06
N ASP A 123 5.81 11.29 18.85
CA ASP A 123 7.13 10.93 18.30
C ASP A 123 7.06 9.64 17.46
N ALA A 124 6.24 8.67 17.86
CA ALA A 124 6.03 7.45 17.10
C ALA A 124 5.49 7.73 15.68
N SER A 125 4.57 8.71 15.52
CA SER A 125 3.98 9.04 14.22
C SER A 125 4.96 9.73 13.27
N ARG A 126 6.05 10.33 13.78
CA ARG A 126 7.08 10.96 12.92
C ARG A 126 7.74 9.96 11.96
N ARG A 127 7.76 8.68 12.31
CA ARG A 127 8.27 7.63 11.42
C ARG A 127 7.41 7.44 10.16
N GLU A 128 6.15 7.87 10.19
CA GLU A 128 5.27 7.83 9.03
C GLU A 128 5.69 8.80 7.91
N ALA A 129 6.55 9.79 8.25
CA ALA A 129 7.21 10.66 7.28
C ALA A 129 8.53 10.10 6.74
N GLN A 130 8.89 8.88 7.08
CA GLN A 130 10.04 8.17 6.53
C GLN A 130 9.58 7.25 5.41
N LEU A 131 9.97 7.56 4.17
CA LEU A 131 9.52 6.86 2.96
C LEU A 131 10.71 6.35 2.14
N PRO A 132 10.50 5.36 1.25
CA PRO A 132 11.52 4.99 0.27
C PRO A 132 11.95 6.20 -0.56
N GLU A 133 13.25 6.33 -0.85
CA GLU A 133 13.77 7.42 -1.66
C GLU A 133 13.06 7.50 -3.02
N GLY A 134 12.66 8.72 -3.42
CA GLY A 134 11.92 8.97 -4.67
C GLY A 134 10.43 8.60 -4.62
N ALA A 135 9.91 8.21 -3.46
CA ALA A 135 8.49 7.94 -3.30
C ALA A 135 7.64 9.21 -3.44
N LYS A 136 6.48 9.08 -4.06
CA LYS A 136 5.41 10.09 -4.08
C LYS A 136 4.45 9.82 -2.93
N VAL A 137 3.96 10.86 -2.30
CA VAL A 137 3.01 10.80 -1.19
C VAL A 137 1.58 10.76 -1.74
N LEU A 138 0.75 9.84 -1.23
CA LEU A 138 -0.70 9.89 -1.43
C LEU A 138 -1.34 10.48 -0.18
N TYR A 139 -2.18 11.46 -0.42
CA TYR A 139 -2.94 12.13 0.65
C TYR A 139 -3.93 11.19 1.32
N ASN A 140 -3.99 11.23 2.65
CA ASN A 140 -4.99 10.51 3.44
C ASN A 140 -6.06 11.48 3.93
N PRO A 141 -7.25 11.50 3.33
CA PRO A 141 -8.28 12.48 3.67
C PRO A 141 -8.93 12.25 5.05
N VAL A 142 -8.81 11.03 5.61
CA VAL A 142 -9.54 10.64 6.83
C VAL A 142 -8.66 10.07 7.94
N GLY A 143 -7.38 9.88 7.69
CA GLY A 143 -6.46 9.25 8.64
C GLY A 143 -5.10 9.94 8.73
N VAL A 144 -4.17 9.28 9.39
CA VAL A 144 -2.84 9.81 9.71
C VAL A 144 -1.79 9.36 8.71
N ALA A 145 -1.72 8.06 8.47
CA ALA A 145 -0.65 7.48 7.66
C ALA A 145 -0.80 7.88 6.19
N PRO A 146 0.18 8.57 5.59
CA PRO A 146 0.16 8.83 4.16
C PRO A 146 0.33 7.53 3.39
N GLY A 147 -0.31 7.43 2.23
CA GLY A 147 -0.01 6.39 1.27
C GLY A 147 1.26 6.71 0.49
N VAL A 148 1.76 5.73 -0.23
CA VAL A 148 3.05 5.82 -0.89
C VAL A 148 2.95 5.24 -2.30
N VAL A 149 3.49 5.94 -3.29
CA VAL A 149 3.71 5.39 -4.64
C VAL A 149 5.20 5.36 -4.93
N VAL A 150 5.69 4.20 -5.35
CA VAL A 150 7.09 4.02 -5.76
C VAL A 150 7.13 3.32 -7.11
N GLU A 151 7.83 3.91 -8.05
CA GLU A 151 8.12 3.30 -9.35
C GLU A 151 9.51 2.64 -9.30
N ASP A 152 9.59 1.36 -9.62
CA ASP A 152 10.86 0.63 -9.67
C ASP A 152 10.89 -0.32 -10.87
N GLY A 153 11.83 -0.09 -11.78
CA GLY A 153 11.86 -0.80 -13.07
C GLY A 153 10.54 -0.66 -13.83
N ASN A 154 9.90 -1.77 -14.11
CA ASN A 154 8.60 -1.82 -14.80
C ASN A 154 7.41 -1.96 -13.85
N THR A 155 7.65 -1.94 -12.54
CA THR A 155 6.59 -2.14 -11.54
C THR A 155 6.30 -0.86 -10.76
N THR A 156 5.03 -0.52 -10.64
CA THR A 156 4.56 0.55 -9.77
C THR A 156 4.00 -0.05 -8.48
N TYR A 157 4.57 0.32 -7.34
CA TYR A 157 4.10 -0.07 -6.02
C TYR A 157 3.24 1.03 -5.42
N ILE A 158 2.07 0.66 -4.92
CA ILE A 158 1.13 1.56 -4.23
C ILE A 158 0.87 0.97 -2.85
N LEU A 159 1.25 1.70 -1.80
CA LEU A 159 1.02 1.30 -0.42
C LEU A 159 -0.14 2.10 0.16
N LEU A 160 -1.17 1.40 0.62
CA LEU A 160 -2.37 1.95 1.22
C LEU A 160 -2.52 1.52 2.68
N PRO A 161 -3.16 2.31 3.54
CA PRO A 161 -3.37 1.94 4.94
C PRO A 161 -4.30 0.75 5.12
N GLY A 162 -4.24 0.14 6.31
CA GLY A 162 -5.07 -1.01 6.68
C GLY A 162 -6.53 -0.68 6.96
N PRO A 163 -6.86 0.40 7.70
CA PRO A 163 -8.25 0.74 7.99
C PRO A 163 -9.06 0.97 6.71
N PRO A 164 -10.21 0.27 6.53
CA PRO A 164 -10.97 0.31 5.27
C PRO A 164 -11.43 1.71 4.86
N GLY A 165 -11.78 2.57 5.84
CA GLY A 165 -12.20 3.95 5.57
C GLY A 165 -11.08 4.80 5.00
N GLU A 166 -9.85 4.64 5.51
CA GLU A 166 -8.67 5.36 5.02
C GLU A 166 -8.28 4.87 3.62
N MET A 167 -8.18 3.56 3.44
CA MET A 167 -7.83 2.93 2.17
C MET A 167 -8.79 3.36 1.05
N LYS A 168 -10.10 3.33 1.31
CA LYS A 168 -11.12 3.73 0.33
C LYS A 168 -11.07 5.21 0.01
N GLY A 169 -10.92 6.07 1.05
CA GLY A 169 -10.79 7.51 0.86
C GLY A 169 -9.60 7.85 -0.01
N MET A 170 -8.47 7.20 0.23
CA MET A 170 -7.22 7.41 -0.50
C MET A 170 -7.27 6.91 -1.96
N PHE A 171 -7.99 5.82 -2.21
CA PHE A 171 -8.17 5.27 -3.55
C PHE A 171 -9.05 6.16 -4.45
N GLN A 172 -9.88 7.01 -3.88
CA GLN A 172 -10.80 7.89 -4.62
C GLN A 172 -10.19 9.25 -4.98
N GLU A 173 -9.05 9.60 -4.40
CA GLU A 173 -8.29 10.83 -4.69
C GLU A 173 -7.40 10.65 -5.94
#